data_73308db40add4700e2fae082cded12cb
#
_entry.id   73308db40add4700e2fae082cded12cb
#
_cell.length_a   1.000
_cell.length_b   1.000
_cell.length_c   1.000
_cell.angle_alpha   90.00
_cell.angle_beta   90.00
_cell.angle_gamma   90.00
#
_symmetry.space_group_name_H-M   'P 1'
#
loop_
_entity.id
_entity.type
_entity.pdbx_description
1 polymer ?
#
loop_
_entity_poly.entity_id
_entity_poly.type
_entity_poly.pdbx_seq_one_letter_code
_entity_poly.pdbx_strand_id
1 'polypeptide(L)'
;AAEWLAAVREAAATQESVATAYALPDATALERAEMDETVIAATERAAADVSAELRTRVEEVLAWPIGGSTTPGTMRLFRDAGATDMLLSDTTLPATPALTYTPDGFTTWGGLPVSLADSGLSAALAMPQESRGDALLARQRFLAEVAMTAGELPDAPRGIVAAPDPLWSPRNTFLTQTLKALDQVPYARLVSLAAARRQATEVPRTRVPYGPEQRSAELPRDYLSAVQDQQRRARRFEAILTEPAGLGYEQAVMRQTSGLWRADEQGAIALEREVSSQLAELTSQVRVATTGTFTLPGDTGRIPVTVAN
;
A
#
# COMPACT_ATOMS: atom_id res chain seq x y z
N ALA A 1 2.99 -8.80 19.54
CA ALA A 1 3.04 -9.18 18.11
C ALA A 1 2.47 -10.60 17.88
N ALA A 2 2.95 -11.65 18.58
CA ALA A 2 2.52 -13.04 18.33
C ALA A 2 1.02 -13.28 18.58
N GLU A 3 0.49 -12.77 19.68
CA GLU A 3 -0.96 -12.90 20.00
C GLU A 3 -1.84 -12.16 18.97
N TRP A 4 -1.42 -10.97 18.55
CA TRP A 4 -2.10 -10.22 17.51
C TRP A 4 -2.14 -11.01 16.20
N LEU A 5 -1.00 -11.56 15.77
CA LEU A 5 -0.93 -12.35 14.54
C LEU A 5 -1.78 -13.62 14.62
N ALA A 6 -1.85 -14.26 15.80
CA ALA A 6 -2.73 -15.41 16.01
C ALA A 6 -4.20 -15.03 15.83
N ALA A 7 -4.64 -13.91 16.40
CA ALA A 7 -6.01 -13.41 16.24
C ALA A 7 -6.34 -13.04 14.79
N VAL A 8 -5.38 -12.42 14.06
CA VAL A 8 -5.56 -12.11 12.63
C VAL A 8 -5.67 -13.37 11.79
N ARG A 9 -4.87 -14.42 12.08
CA ARG A 9 -4.96 -15.72 11.40
C ARG A 9 -6.31 -16.40 11.63
N GLU A 10 -6.82 -16.33 12.84
CA GLU A 10 -8.16 -16.87 13.17
C GLU A 10 -9.25 -16.13 12.39
N ALA A 11 -9.19 -14.80 12.34
CA ALA A 11 -10.13 -14.00 11.55
C ALA A 11 -10.02 -14.30 10.06
N ALA A 12 -8.82 -14.38 9.50
CA ALA A 12 -8.56 -14.65 8.08
C ALA A 12 -9.05 -16.04 7.63
N ALA A 13 -9.19 -17.00 8.54
CA ALA A 13 -9.72 -18.33 8.23
C ALA A 13 -11.22 -18.32 7.87
N THR A 14 -11.96 -17.28 8.27
CA THR A 14 -13.42 -17.18 8.09
C THR A 14 -13.87 -15.92 7.39
N GLN A 15 -13.00 -14.93 7.25
CA GLN A 15 -13.30 -13.64 6.62
C GLN A 15 -12.57 -13.52 5.28
N GLU A 16 -13.15 -12.73 4.37
CA GLU A 16 -12.48 -12.32 3.14
C GLU A 16 -11.17 -11.58 3.48
N SER A 17 -10.09 -11.98 2.86
CA SER A 17 -8.77 -11.38 3.05
C SER A 17 -8.18 -11.02 1.70
N VAL A 18 -7.66 -9.82 1.58
CA VAL A 18 -6.96 -9.34 0.39
C VAL A 18 -5.53 -8.93 0.78
N ALA A 19 -4.59 -9.14 -0.13
CA ALA A 19 -3.23 -8.68 0.06
C ALA A 19 -3.07 -7.27 -0.51
N THR A 20 -2.27 -6.42 0.13
CA THR A 20 -1.81 -5.15 -0.45
C THR A 20 -0.35 -5.26 -0.83
N ALA A 21 0.12 -4.45 -1.77
CA ALA A 21 1.54 -4.41 -2.14
C ALA A 21 2.43 -4.27 -0.89
N TYR A 22 3.52 -5.03 -0.83
CA TYR A 22 4.40 -5.06 0.33
C TYR A 22 4.86 -3.64 0.70
N ALA A 23 4.72 -3.29 1.97
CA ALA A 23 5.06 -2.00 2.54
C ALA A 23 4.26 -0.80 1.97
N LEU A 24 3.21 -1.00 1.17
CA LEU A 24 2.41 0.08 0.58
C LEU A 24 3.28 1.17 -0.08
N PRO A 25 3.96 0.87 -1.18
CA PRO A 25 4.91 1.78 -1.81
C PRO A 25 4.24 3.09 -2.24
N ASP A 26 4.97 4.19 -2.20
CA ASP A 26 4.57 5.45 -2.83
C ASP A 26 4.66 5.32 -4.35
N ALA A 27 3.77 4.51 -4.91
CA ALA A 27 3.88 4.04 -6.29
C ALA A 27 3.92 5.16 -7.32
N THR A 28 3.21 6.28 -7.08
CA THR A 28 3.20 7.42 -8.01
C THR A 28 4.51 8.21 -7.96
N ALA A 29 5.12 8.34 -6.78
CA ALA A 29 6.44 8.94 -6.63
C ALA A 29 7.52 8.05 -7.25
N LEU A 30 7.42 6.73 -7.05
CA LEU A 30 8.35 5.74 -7.60
C LEU A 30 8.30 5.68 -9.12
N GLU A 31 7.10 5.72 -9.74
CA GLU A 31 6.94 5.84 -11.19
C GLU A 31 7.71 7.06 -11.74
N ARG A 32 7.58 8.21 -11.08
CA ARG A 32 8.31 9.44 -11.49
C ARG A 32 9.80 9.40 -11.21
N ALA A 33 10.23 8.60 -10.24
CA ALA A 33 11.64 8.38 -9.94
C ALA A 33 12.27 7.25 -10.76
N GLU A 34 11.54 6.68 -11.73
CA GLU A 34 11.98 5.54 -12.55
C GLU A 34 12.35 4.29 -11.71
N MET A 35 11.59 4.08 -10.62
CA MET A 35 11.75 2.93 -9.71
C MET A 35 10.60 1.92 -9.86
N ASP A 36 10.11 1.73 -11.06
CA ASP A 36 8.96 0.87 -11.41
C ASP A 36 9.12 -0.56 -10.90
N GLU A 37 10.34 -1.11 -11.01
CA GLU A 37 10.67 -2.46 -10.52
C GLU A 37 10.34 -2.65 -9.03
N THR A 38 10.46 -1.58 -8.22
CA THR A 38 10.13 -1.66 -6.79
C THR A 38 8.63 -1.81 -6.56
N VAL A 39 7.80 -1.10 -7.34
CA VAL A 39 6.33 -1.24 -7.29
C VAL A 39 5.91 -2.63 -7.76
N ILE A 40 6.50 -3.10 -8.87
CA ILE A 40 6.24 -4.42 -9.44
C ILE A 40 6.56 -5.51 -8.41
N ALA A 41 7.79 -5.55 -7.91
CA ALA A 41 8.23 -6.56 -6.94
C ALA A 41 7.41 -6.53 -5.63
N ALA A 42 7.04 -5.34 -5.15
CA ALA A 42 6.17 -5.21 -3.97
C ALA A 42 4.76 -5.76 -4.20
N THR A 43 4.26 -5.67 -5.43
CA THR A 43 2.91 -6.13 -5.80
C THR A 43 2.90 -7.64 -6.07
N GLU A 44 3.87 -8.15 -6.83
CA GLU A 44 3.97 -9.57 -7.21
C GLU A 44 4.11 -10.50 -5.99
N ARG A 45 4.82 -10.07 -4.96
CA ARG A 45 5.01 -10.86 -3.73
C ARG A 45 3.83 -10.84 -2.76
N ALA A 46 2.91 -9.87 -2.90
CA ALA A 46 1.88 -9.56 -1.92
C ALA A 46 1.04 -10.77 -1.50
N ALA A 47 0.45 -11.47 -2.44
CA ALA A 47 -0.43 -12.61 -2.17
C ALA A 47 0.34 -13.77 -1.50
N ALA A 48 1.57 -14.05 -1.95
CA ALA A 48 2.40 -15.11 -1.40
C ALA A 48 2.83 -14.80 0.05
N ASP A 49 3.31 -13.58 0.31
CA ASP A 49 3.74 -13.16 1.64
C ASP A 49 2.58 -13.19 2.65
N VAL A 50 1.43 -12.62 2.25
CA VAL A 50 0.24 -12.60 3.12
C VAL A 50 -0.29 -14.01 3.36
N SER A 51 -0.32 -14.87 2.33
CA SER A 51 -0.74 -16.26 2.48
C SER A 51 0.15 -17.03 3.44
N ALA A 52 1.46 -16.83 3.35
CA ALA A 52 2.43 -17.46 4.25
C ALA A 52 2.25 -16.99 5.70
N GLU A 53 2.10 -15.68 5.91
CA GLU A 53 1.91 -15.10 7.25
C GLU A 53 0.57 -15.49 7.87
N LEU A 54 -0.51 -15.46 7.11
CA LEU A 54 -1.84 -15.79 7.59
C LEU A 54 -2.12 -17.30 7.64
N ARG A 55 -1.28 -18.12 7.00
CA ARG A 55 -1.50 -19.58 6.81
C ARG A 55 -2.84 -19.89 6.17
N THR A 56 -3.29 -18.99 5.30
CA THR A 56 -4.54 -19.07 4.54
C THR A 56 -4.26 -18.62 3.12
N ARG A 57 -4.91 -19.22 2.12
CA ARG A 57 -4.73 -18.81 0.72
C ARG A 57 -5.38 -17.46 0.47
N VAL A 58 -4.59 -16.51 0.06
CA VAL A 58 -5.01 -15.18 -0.38
C VAL A 58 -4.60 -15.04 -1.85
N GLU A 59 -5.56 -14.80 -2.73
CA GLU A 59 -5.32 -14.70 -4.17
C GLU A 59 -5.51 -13.27 -4.68
N GLU A 60 -6.33 -12.49 -3.98
CA GLU A 60 -6.66 -11.13 -4.39
C GLU A 60 -5.58 -10.15 -3.92
N VAL A 61 -5.09 -9.33 -4.85
CA VAL A 61 -4.12 -8.26 -4.59
C VAL A 61 -4.79 -6.92 -4.85
N LEU A 62 -5.01 -6.19 -3.77
CA LEU A 62 -5.61 -4.87 -3.78
C LEU A 62 -4.51 -3.80 -3.91
N ALA A 63 -4.43 -3.15 -5.06
CA ALA A 63 -3.62 -1.94 -5.21
C ALA A 63 -4.26 -0.80 -4.42
N TRP A 64 -3.57 -0.30 -3.41
CA TRP A 64 -4.05 0.79 -2.57
C TRP A 64 -3.07 1.98 -2.60
N PRO A 65 -3.17 2.85 -3.61
CA PRO A 65 -2.35 4.07 -3.66
C PRO A 65 -2.65 4.97 -2.46
N ILE A 66 -1.60 5.49 -1.85
CA ILE A 66 -1.72 6.39 -0.70
C ILE A 66 -2.54 7.63 -1.09
N GLY A 67 -3.48 8.01 -0.22
CA GLY A 67 -4.42 9.10 -0.47
C GLY A 67 -5.51 8.78 -1.48
N GLY A 68 -5.64 7.50 -1.89
CA GLY A 68 -6.73 7.05 -2.78
C GLY A 68 -6.70 7.69 -4.18
N SER A 69 -5.54 8.17 -4.64
CA SER A 69 -5.38 8.81 -5.95
C SER A 69 -4.14 8.30 -6.67
N THR A 70 -4.19 8.20 -8.00
CA THR A 70 -3.11 7.64 -8.80
C THR A 70 -3.07 8.19 -10.23
N THR A 71 -1.97 7.93 -10.95
CA THR A 71 -1.85 8.21 -12.38
C THR A 71 -2.27 7.01 -13.24
N PRO A 72 -2.57 7.19 -14.53
CA PRO A 72 -2.75 6.06 -15.44
C PRO A 72 -1.49 5.19 -15.61
N GLY A 73 -0.30 5.75 -15.43
CA GLY A 73 0.96 5.02 -15.45
C GLY A 73 1.08 4.09 -14.26
N THR A 74 0.97 4.62 -13.06
CA THR A 74 0.99 3.85 -11.81
C THR A 74 -0.08 2.74 -11.79
N MET A 75 -1.29 3.03 -12.30
CA MET A 75 -2.33 2.01 -12.43
C MET A 75 -1.87 0.85 -13.31
N ARG A 76 -1.26 1.14 -14.48
CA ARG A 76 -0.73 0.08 -15.35
C ARG A 76 0.33 -0.75 -14.65
N LEU A 77 1.25 -0.11 -13.88
CA LEU A 77 2.26 -0.84 -13.10
C LEU A 77 1.61 -1.85 -12.14
N PHE A 78 0.62 -1.44 -11.37
CA PHE A 78 -0.09 -2.34 -10.47
C PHE A 78 -0.80 -3.48 -11.20
N ARG A 79 -1.52 -3.17 -12.30
CA ARG A 79 -2.20 -4.18 -13.11
C ARG A 79 -1.23 -5.18 -13.69
N ASP A 80 -0.15 -4.71 -14.30
CA ASP A 80 0.83 -5.54 -14.99
C ASP A 80 1.65 -6.37 -13.99
N ALA A 81 1.75 -5.92 -12.73
CA ALA A 81 2.31 -6.66 -11.60
C ALA A 81 1.32 -7.63 -10.91
N GLY A 82 0.11 -7.79 -11.45
CA GLY A 82 -0.84 -8.78 -10.97
C GLY A 82 -1.84 -8.30 -9.92
N ALA A 83 -1.99 -6.99 -9.71
CA ALA A 83 -3.11 -6.50 -8.90
C ALA A 83 -4.44 -6.91 -9.54
N THR A 84 -5.36 -7.40 -8.71
CA THR A 84 -6.68 -7.89 -9.12
C THR A 84 -7.77 -6.83 -8.96
N ASP A 85 -7.51 -5.86 -8.10
CA ASP A 85 -8.42 -4.77 -7.75
C ASP A 85 -7.62 -3.52 -7.37
N MET A 86 -8.28 -2.35 -7.40
CA MET A 86 -7.70 -1.09 -6.93
C MET A 86 -8.67 -0.36 -6.00
N LEU A 87 -8.17 0.16 -4.89
CA LEU A 87 -8.93 1.01 -3.98
C LEU A 87 -8.54 2.47 -4.18
N LEU A 88 -9.50 3.28 -4.61
CA LEU A 88 -9.33 4.72 -4.78
C LEU A 88 -10.36 5.50 -3.95
N SER A 89 -10.13 6.79 -3.77
CA SER A 89 -11.18 7.70 -3.25
C SER A 89 -12.25 7.94 -4.33
N ASP A 90 -13.50 8.08 -3.93
CA ASP A 90 -14.61 8.50 -4.78
C ASP A 90 -14.36 9.85 -5.46
N THR A 91 -13.58 10.73 -4.81
CA THR A 91 -13.16 12.03 -5.35
C THR A 91 -12.20 11.91 -6.53
N THR A 92 -11.54 10.77 -6.70
CA THR A 92 -10.64 10.50 -7.84
C THR A 92 -11.41 10.15 -9.12
N LEU A 93 -12.57 9.49 -8.97
CA LEU A 93 -13.46 9.07 -10.05
C LEU A 93 -14.91 9.47 -9.75
N PRO A 94 -15.24 10.77 -9.66
CA PRO A 94 -16.59 11.22 -9.42
C PRO A 94 -17.54 10.82 -10.56
N ALA A 95 -18.82 10.64 -10.23
CA ALA A 95 -19.86 10.36 -11.21
C ALA A 95 -20.04 11.55 -12.19
N THR A 96 -20.27 11.23 -13.46
CA THR A 96 -20.46 12.23 -14.52
C THR A 96 -21.65 11.81 -15.41
N PRO A 97 -22.72 12.61 -15.47
CA PRO A 97 -22.95 13.86 -14.74
C PRO A 97 -23.04 13.66 -13.22
N ALA A 98 -22.86 14.74 -12.47
CA ALA A 98 -23.01 14.69 -11.01
C ALA A 98 -24.43 14.20 -10.64
N LEU A 99 -24.49 13.28 -9.69
CA LEU A 99 -25.73 12.68 -9.23
C LEU A 99 -26.21 13.37 -7.93
N THR A 100 -27.50 13.27 -7.67
CA THR A 100 -28.13 13.78 -6.43
C THR A 100 -28.13 12.75 -5.30
N TYR A 101 -27.50 11.61 -5.52
CA TYR A 101 -27.36 10.51 -4.59
C TYR A 101 -25.97 9.89 -4.68
N THR A 102 -25.54 9.19 -3.66
CA THR A 102 -24.29 8.43 -3.63
C THR A 102 -24.42 7.16 -4.46
N PRO A 103 -23.73 7.01 -5.61
CA PRO A 103 -23.79 5.81 -6.42
C PRO A 103 -22.97 4.65 -5.81
N ASP A 104 -23.14 3.45 -6.36
CA ASP A 104 -22.28 2.30 -6.01
C ASP A 104 -20.80 2.66 -6.06
N GLY A 105 -20.05 2.19 -5.05
CA GLY A 105 -18.62 2.38 -4.92
C GLY A 105 -17.78 1.46 -5.81
N PHE A 106 -18.31 0.97 -6.93
CA PHE A 106 -17.60 0.02 -7.80
C PHE A 106 -17.67 0.46 -9.26
N THR A 107 -16.55 0.28 -9.96
CA THR A 107 -16.43 0.58 -11.39
C THR A 107 -15.26 -0.17 -11.99
N THR A 108 -15.04 -0.04 -13.28
CA THR A 108 -13.84 -0.53 -13.97
C THR A 108 -13.08 0.66 -14.56
N TRP A 109 -11.77 0.71 -14.30
CA TRP A 109 -10.91 1.74 -14.89
C TRP A 109 -9.56 1.15 -15.31
N GLY A 110 -9.11 1.49 -16.52
CA GLY A 110 -7.83 1.05 -17.06
C GLY A 110 -7.68 -0.48 -17.15
N GLY A 111 -8.80 -1.22 -17.21
CA GLY A 111 -8.80 -2.68 -17.25
C GLY A 111 -8.70 -3.36 -15.89
N LEU A 112 -8.74 -2.60 -14.78
CA LEU A 112 -8.85 -3.12 -13.43
C LEU A 112 -10.24 -2.85 -12.85
N PRO A 113 -10.80 -3.78 -12.07
CA PRO A 113 -11.87 -3.47 -11.12
C PRO A 113 -11.39 -2.40 -10.13
N VAL A 114 -12.25 -1.45 -9.81
CA VAL A 114 -11.95 -0.37 -8.86
C VAL A 114 -13.03 -0.31 -7.80
N SER A 115 -12.61 -0.35 -6.55
CA SER A 115 -13.42 -0.03 -5.39
C SER A 115 -13.20 1.42 -5.00
N LEU A 116 -14.26 2.19 -4.85
CA LEU A 116 -14.23 3.61 -4.51
C LEU A 116 -14.62 3.79 -3.05
N ALA A 117 -13.67 4.18 -2.23
CA ALA A 117 -13.94 4.55 -0.84
C ALA A 117 -14.73 5.86 -0.81
N ASP A 118 -15.91 5.82 -0.22
CA ASP A 118 -16.70 7.00 0.12
C ASP A 118 -15.92 7.86 1.10
N SER A 119 -15.62 9.09 0.71
CA SER A 119 -14.79 10.02 1.46
C SER A 119 -15.47 10.48 2.75
N GLY A 120 -16.81 10.62 2.76
CA GLY A 120 -17.57 11.01 3.95
C GLY A 120 -17.58 9.92 5.02
N LEU A 121 -17.89 8.68 4.62
CA LEU A 121 -17.86 7.52 5.53
C LEU A 121 -16.47 7.22 6.04
N SER A 122 -15.45 7.27 5.16
CA SER A 122 -14.05 7.06 5.54
C SER A 122 -13.58 8.11 6.54
N ALA A 123 -13.89 9.39 6.31
CA ALA A 123 -13.58 10.46 7.24
C ALA A 123 -14.30 10.33 8.59
N ALA A 124 -15.57 9.89 8.58
CA ALA A 124 -16.32 9.65 9.81
C ALA A 124 -15.71 8.53 10.68
N LEU A 125 -15.23 7.45 10.06
CA LEU A 125 -14.48 6.40 10.77
C LEU A 125 -13.13 6.88 11.30
N ALA A 126 -12.45 7.76 10.58
CA ALA A 126 -11.14 8.29 10.94
C ALA A 126 -11.17 9.41 11.99
N MET A 127 -12.35 9.87 12.42
CA MET A 127 -12.48 10.90 13.44
C MET A 127 -11.72 10.54 14.73
N PRO A 128 -11.19 11.53 15.48
CA PRO A 128 -10.51 11.32 16.75
C PRO A 128 -11.34 10.49 17.73
N GLN A 129 -10.68 9.64 18.52
CA GLN A 129 -11.31 8.74 19.49
C GLN A 129 -10.57 8.80 20.85
N GLU A 130 -10.00 9.95 21.17
CA GLU A 130 -9.17 10.13 22.36
C GLU A 130 -9.96 9.98 23.67
N SER A 131 -11.19 10.45 23.68
CA SER A 131 -12.13 10.30 24.78
C SER A 131 -13.32 9.41 24.43
N ARG A 132 -14.12 9.04 25.45
CA ARG A 132 -15.41 8.35 25.23
C ARG A 132 -16.40 9.24 24.46
N GLY A 133 -16.35 10.55 24.67
CA GLY A 133 -17.17 11.51 23.95
C GLY A 133 -16.82 11.57 22.47
N ASP A 134 -15.54 11.64 22.14
CA ASP A 134 -15.06 11.66 20.76
C ASP A 134 -15.44 10.36 20.03
N ALA A 135 -15.23 9.21 20.67
CA ALA A 135 -15.62 7.92 20.13
C ALA A 135 -17.13 7.79 19.90
N LEU A 136 -17.95 8.38 20.79
CA LEU A 136 -19.39 8.44 20.60
C LEU A 136 -19.75 9.33 19.42
N LEU A 137 -19.15 10.52 19.33
CA LEU A 137 -19.39 11.46 18.24
C LEU A 137 -19.00 10.86 16.88
N ALA A 138 -17.82 10.24 16.79
CA ALA A 138 -17.36 9.57 15.59
C ALA A 138 -18.35 8.46 15.14
N ARG A 139 -18.82 7.64 16.08
CA ARG A 139 -19.81 6.61 15.79
C ARG A 139 -21.15 7.21 15.31
N GLN A 140 -21.65 8.24 15.99
CA GLN A 140 -22.88 8.91 15.59
C GLN A 140 -22.75 9.54 14.20
N ARG A 141 -21.62 10.16 13.90
CA ARG A 141 -21.35 10.72 12.58
C ARG A 141 -21.36 9.63 11.51
N PHE A 142 -20.66 8.52 11.74
CA PHE A 142 -20.62 7.39 10.81
C PHE A 142 -22.02 6.81 10.54
N LEU A 143 -22.79 6.56 11.59
CA LEU A 143 -24.16 6.04 11.45
C LEU A 143 -25.10 7.03 10.77
N ALA A 144 -24.92 8.33 10.99
CA ALA A 144 -25.68 9.35 10.31
C ALA A 144 -25.37 9.40 8.79
N GLU A 145 -24.09 9.29 8.41
CA GLU A 145 -23.69 9.19 7.00
C GLU A 145 -24.28 7.93 6.34
N VAL A 146 -24.24 6.78 7.01
CA VAL A 146 -24.88 5.55 6.52
C VAL A 146 -26.39 5.74 6.35
N ALA A 147 -27.07 6.37 7.32
CA ALA A 147 -28.50 6.62 7.25
C ALA A 147 -28.86 7.62 6.12
N MET A 148 -28.08 8.67 5.94
CA MET A 148 -28.27 9.64 4.86
C MET A 148 -28.11 8.97 3.50
N THR A 149 -27.02 8.21 3.31
CA THR A 149 -26.77 7.47 2.07
C THR A 149 -27.91 6.48 1.76
N ALA A 150 -28.40 5.75 2.76
CA ALA A 150 -29.54 4.83 2.60
C ALA A 150 -30.83 5.60 2.25
N GLY A 151 -31.06 6.75 2.87
CA GLY A 151 -32.23 7.60 2.66
C GLY A 151 -32.32 8.30 1.29
N GLU A 152 -31.18 8.44 0.59
CA GLU A 152 -31.14 9.03 -0.75
C GLU A 152 -31.91 8.20 -1.80
N LEU A 153 -31.80 6.87 -1.72
CA LEU A 153 -32.47 5.91 -2.60
C LEU A 153 -32.92 4.67 -1.78
N PRO A 154 -33.99 4.75 -1.02
CA PRO A 154 -34.39 3.68 -0.09
C PRO A 154 -34.67 2.32 -0.75
N ASP A 155 -35.18 2.34 -1.99
CA ASP A 155 -35.60 1.16 -2.74
C ASP A 155 -34.50 0.56 -3.63
N ALA A 156 -33.30 1.18 -3.67
CA ALA A 156 -32.19 0.73 -4.51
C ALA A 156 -30.96 0.38 -3.63
N PRO A 157 -30.72 -0.91 -3.37
CA PRO A 157 -29.53 -1.30 -2.63
C PRO A 157 -28.25 -0.91 -3.39
N ARG A 158 -27.27 -0.38 -2.66
CA ARG A 158 -25.98 0.06 -3.21
C ARG A 158 -24.83 -0.45 -2.36
N GLY A 159 -23.75 -0.84 -3.01
CA GLY A 159 -22.50 -1.20 -2.35
C GLY A 159 -21.65 0.04 -2.10
N ILE A 160 -21.48 0.42 -0.84
CA ILE A 160 -20.64 1.56 -0.42
C ILE A 160 -19.42 1.04 0.32
N VAL A 161 -18.26 1.57 -0.02
CA VAL A 161 -16.97 1.20 0.59
C VAL A 161 -16.53 2.30 1.53
N ALA A 162 -16.18 1.96 2.76
CA ALA A 162 -15.52 2.86 3.70
C ALA A 162 -14.10 2.34 3.97
N ALA A 163 -13.10 3.14 3.66
CA ALA A 163 -11.69 2.78 3.81
C ALA A 163 -10.92 3.98 4.41
N PRO A 164 -10.76 4.04 5.72
CA PRO A 164 -9.87 5.00 6.35
C PRO A 164 -8.41 4.72 5.98
N ASP A 165 -7.54 5.68 6.31
CA ASP A 165 -6.10 5.58 6.04
C ASP A 165 -5.49 4.24 6.50
N PRO A 166 -4.52 3.65 5.78
CA PRO A 166 -3.89 2.38 6.18
C PRO A 166 -3.27 2.37 7.58
N LEU A 167 -2.91 3.52 8.12
CA LEU A 167 -2.43 3.66 9.51
C LEU A 167 -3.57 3.82 10.53
N TRP A 168 -4.82 3.78 10.10
CA TRP A 168 -5.94 3.91 11.00
C TRP A 168 -5.91 2.83 12.08
N SER A 169 -5.85 3.26 13.32
CA SER A 169 -5.79 2.39 14.50
C SER A 169 -6.93 2.74 15.46
N PRO A 170 -8.14 2.25 15.19
CA PRO A 170 -9.29 2.57 16.01
C PRO A 170 -9.20 1.94 17.40
N ARG A 171 -9.80 2.59 18.39
CA ARG A 171 -10.01 1.94 19.68
C ARG A 171 -10.90 0.72 19.51
N ASN A 172 -10.53 -0.39 20.12
CA ASN A 172 -11.27 -1.65 20.03
C ASN A 172 -12.74 -1.51 20.43
N THR A 173 -13.02 -0.74 21.48
CA THR A 173 -14.39 -0.45 21.94
C THR A 173 -15.17 0.37 20.92
N PHE A 174 -14.55 1.34 20.24
CA PHE A 174 -15.20 2.11 19.20
C PHE A 174 -15.62 1.23 18.02
N LEU A 175 -14.69 0.45 17.49
CA LEU A 175 -14.95 -0.42 16.33
C LEU A 175 -16.03 -1.43 16.65
N THR A 176 -15.89 -2.16 17.76
CA THR A 176 -16.88 -3.17 18.18
C THR A 176 -18.28 -2.59 18.35
N GLN A 177 -18.39 -1.40 18.97
CA GLN A 177 -19.69 -0.76 19.18
C GLN A 177 -20.27 -0.19 17.88
N THR A 178 -19.43 0.29 16.96
CA THR A 178 -19.87 0.80 15.66
C THR A 178 -20.41 -0.35 14.80
N LEU A 179 -19.70 -1.47 14.72
CA LEU A 179 -20.15 -2.65 13.99
C LEU A 179 -21.44 -3.25 14.56
N LYS A 180 -21.55 -3.34 15.90
CA LYS A 180 -22.79 -3.79 16.56
C LYS A 180 -23.97 -2.86 16.28
N ALA A 181 -23.74 -1.54 16.26
CA ALA A 181 -24.79 -0.58 15.94
C ALA A 181 -25.22 -0.69 14.48
N LEU A 182 -24.26 -0.90 13.57
CA LEU A 182 -24.56 -1.11 12.15
C LEU A 182 -25.36 -2.39 11.90
N ASP A 183 -25.11 -3.46 12.64
CA ASP A 183 -25.84 -4.71 12.55
C ASP A 183 -27.31 -4.59 13.02
N GLN A 184 -27.64 -3.57 13.79
CA GLN A 184 -28.99 -3.33 14.32
C GLN A 184 -29.85 -2.44 13.42
N VAL A 185 -29.28 -1.77 12.42
CA VAL A 185 -30.07 -0.90 11.55
C VAL A 185 -30.67 -1.71 10.38
N PRO A 186 -31.93 -1.47 10.01
CA PRO A 186 -32.60 -2.28 8.99
C PRO A 186 -32.23 -1.88 7.55
N TYR A 187 -31.58 -0.74 7.37
CA TYR A 187 -31.27 -0.14 6.06
C TYR A 187 -29.82 -0.33 5.61
N ALA A 188 -28.96 -0.96 6.40
CA ALA A 188 -27.59 -1.25 6.04
C ALA A 188 -27.14 -2.62 6.58
N ARG A 189 -26.21 -3.23 5.88
CA ARG A 189 -25.57 -4.48 6.32
C ARG A 189 -24.11 -4.54 5.85
N LEU A 190 -23.26 -5.16 6.62
CA LEU A 190 -21.90 -5.50 6.20
C LEU A 190 -21.94 -6.71 5.27
N VAL A 191 -21.23 -6.61 4.19
CA VAL A 191 -21.05 -7.70 3.23
C VAL A 191 -19.57 -7.75 2.79
N SER A 192 -19.13 -8.85 2.19
CA SER A 192 -17.80 -8.93 1.60
C SER A 192 -17.68 -7.99 0.41
N LEU A 193 -16.45 -7.56 0.09
CA LEU A 193 -16.17 -6.69 -1.05
C LEU A 193 -16.65 -7.33 -2.37
N ALA A 194 -16.37 -8.62 -2.53
CA ALA A 194 -16.83 -9.39 -3.67
C ALA A 194 -18.36 -9.47 -3.78
N ALA A 195 -19.08 -9.61 -2.66
CA ALA A 195 -20.53 -9.64 -2.65
C ALA A 195 -21.15 -8.29 -3.03
N ALA A 196 -20.60 -7.18 -2.49
CA ALA A 196 -21.03 -5.84 -2.85
C ALA A 196 -20.82 -5.55 -4.34
N ARG A 197 -19.64 -5.87 -4.87
CA ARG A 197 -19.32 -5.68 -6.29
C ARG A 197 -20.24 -6.42 -7.24
N ARG A 198 -20.61 -7.67 -6.93
CA ARG A 198 -21.53 -8.44 -7.79
C ARG A 198 -22.92 -7.83 -7.94
N GLN A 199 -23.35 -7.00 -7.01
CA GLN A 199 -24.66 -6.34 -7.00
C GLN A 199 -24.59 -4.89 -7.48
N ALA A 200 -23.39 -4.37 -7.69
CA ALA A 200 -23.19 -2.97 -8.03
C ALA A 200 -23.71 -2.61 -9.43
N THR A 201 -24.28 -1.42 -9.52
CA THR A 201 -24.65 -0.78 -10.78
C THR A 201 -23.63 0.28 -11.13
N GLU A 202 -22.88 0.07 -12.20
CA GLU A 202 -21.90 1.04 -12.66
C GLU A 202 -22.57 2.32 -13.16
N VAL A 203 -21.99 3.45 -12.81
CA VAL A 203 -22.36 4.77 -13.34
C VAL A 203 -21.18 5.37 -14.10
N PRO A 204 -21.44 6.21 -15.12
CA PRO A 204 -20.35 6.92 -15.82
C PRO A 204 -19.54 7.78 -14.85
N ARG A 205 -18.21 7.73 -14.99
CA ARG A 205 -17.29 8.46 -14.12
C ARG A 205 -16.21 9.19 -14.91
N THR A 206 -15.73 10.29 -14.35
CA THR A 206 -14.64 11.08 -14.94
C THR A 206 -13.46 11.09 -13.99
N ARG A 207 -12.26 10.86 -14.52
CA ARG A 207 -11.03 10.90 -13.71
C ARG A 207 -10.64 12.35 -13.40
N VAL A 208 -10.44 12.64 -12.14
CA VAL A 208 -9.74 13.84 -11.68
C VAL A 208 -8.23 13.65 -11.89
N PRO A 209 -7.54 14.57 -12.58
CA PRO A 209 -6.10 14.47 -12.78
C PRO A 209 -5.33 14.48 -11.44
N TYR A 210 -4.29 13.69 -11.35
CA TYR A 210 -3.34 13.74 -10.25
C TYR A 210 -2.59 15.08 -10.27
N GLY A 211 -2.92 15.95 -9.35
CA GLY A 211 -2.57 17.37 -9.40
C GLY A 211 -1.32 17.74 -8.60
N PRO A 212 -1.01 19.04 -8.52
CA PRO A 212 0.14 19.55 -7.75
C PRO A 212 0.07 19.25 -6.25
N GLU A 213 -1.13 19.26 -5.67
CA GLU A 213 -1.35 18.97 -4.25
C GLU A 213 -0.93 17.54 -3.90
N GLN A 214 -1.41 16.55 -4.69
CA GLN A 214 -1.03 15.17 -4.52
C GLN A 214 0.48 14.95 -4.70
N ARG A 215 1.07 15.65 -5.70
CA ARG A 215 2.52 15.58 -5.95
C ARG A 215 3.36 16.16 -4.82
N SER A 216 2.91 17.25 -4.19
CA SER A 216 3.64 17.85 -3.08
C SER A 216 3.64 17.01 -1.82
N ALA A 217 2.69 16.07 -1.71
CA ALA A 217 2.60 15.12 -0.60
C ALA A 217 3.44 13.85 -0.80
N GLU A 218 4.02 13.64 -1.99
CA GLU A 218 4.82 12.45 -2.30
C GLU A 218 6.17 12.44 -1.57
N LEU A 219 6.78 11.25 -1.51
CA LEU A 219 8.17 11.14 -1.06
C LEU A 219 9.10 12.01 -1.92
N PRO A 220 9.99 12.81 -1.30
CA PRO A 220 10.88 13.71 -2.01
C PRO A 220 11.81 12.98 -2.99
N ARG A 221 12.08 13.61 -4.14
CA ARG A 221 12.88 12.98 -5.20
C ARG A 221 14.32 12.73 -4.79
N ASP A 222 14.91 13.60 -4.00
CA ASP A 222 16.27 13.46 -3.47
C ASP A 222 16.36 12.29 -2.49
N TYR A 223 15.36 12.12 -1.62
CA TYR A 223 15.21 10.95 -0.76
C TYR A 223 15.13 9.65 -1.59
N LEU A 224 14.26 9.59 -2.58
CA LEU A 224 14.13 8.42 -3.46
C LEU A 224 15.40 8.13 -4.25
N SER A 225 16.15 9.18 -4.67
CA SER A 225 17.45 9.02 -5.31
C SER A 225 18.47 8.35 -4.38
N ALA A 226 18.50 8.73 -3.09
CA ALA A 226 19.37 8.09 -2.10
C ALA A 226 19.01 6.61 -1.89
N VAL A 227 17.71 6.30 -1.80
CA VAL A 227 17.21 4.91 -1.69
C VAL A 227 17.57 4.10 -2.96
N GLN A 228 17.45 4.67 -4.14
CA GLN A 228 17.83 4.03 -5.39
C GLN A 228 19.33 3.74 -5.46
N ASP A 229 20.18 4.65 -4.95
CA ASP A 229 21.61 4.43 -4.85
C ASP A 229 21.97 3.29 -3.89
N GLN A 230 21.25 3.16 -2.77
CA GLN A 230 21.38 2.03 -1.87
C GLN A 230 20.98 0.71 -2.55
N GLN A 231 19.84 0.70 -3.26
CA GLN A 231 19.38 -0.47 -4.02
C GLN A 231 20.45 -0.94 -5.02
N ARG A 232 21.04 0.00 -5.77
CA ARG A 232 22.12 -0.32 -6.71
C ARG A 232 23.36 -0.89 -6.01
N ARG A 233 23.72 -0.35 -4.84
CA ARG A 233 24.85 -0.87 -4.04
C ARG A 233 24.56 -2.26 -3.49
N ALA A 234 23.36 -2.49 -2.96
CA ALA A 234 22.95 -3.78 -2.44
C ALA A 234 22.97 -4.86 -3.54
N ARG A 235 22.39 -4.61 -4.71
CA ARG A 235 22.39 -5.55 -5.85
C ARG A 235 23.82 -5.88 -6.33
N ARG A 236 24.73 -4.91 -6.35
CA ARG A 236 26.15 -5.15 -6.69
C ARG A 236 26.84 -6.01 -5.66
N PHE A 237 26.52 -5.82 -4.39
CA PHE A 237 27.07 -6.63 -3.30
C PHE A 237 26.55 -8.07 -3.36
N GLU A 238 25.24 -8.26 -3.53
CA GLU A 238 24.63 -9.58 -3.67
C GLU A 238 25.22 -10.37 -4.85
N ALA A 239 25.54 -9.70 -5.96
CA ALA A 239 26.09 -10.33 -7.15
C ALA A 239 27.50 -10.93 -6.95
N ILE A 240 28.22 -10.56 -5.88
CA ILE A 240 29.55 -11.10 -5.55
C ILE A 240 29.52 -12.16 -4.44
N LEU A 241 28.37 -12.39 -3.83
CA LEU A 241 28.22 -13.41 -2.79
C LEU A 241 28.07 -14.79 -3.43
N THR A 242 28.77 -15.78 -2.87
CA THR A 242 28.67 -17.19 -3.31
C THR A 242 27.34 -17.83 -2.93
N GLU A 243 26.75 -17.40 -1.86
CA GLU A 243 25.38 -17.70 -1.48
C GLU A 243 24.65 -16.36 -1.30
N PRO A 244 23.77 -15.98 -2.21
CA PRO A 244 22.87 -14.86 -1.98
C PRO A 244 21.87 -15.29 -0.89
N ALA A 245 22.36 -15.39 0.34
CA ALA A 245 21.48 -15.50 1.48
C ALA A 245 20.62 -14.25 1.46
N GLY A 246 19.31 -14.43 1.39
CA GLY A 246 18.37 -13.30 1.34
C GLY A 246 18.60 -12.36 2.51
N LEU A 247 19.50 -11.40 2.30
CA LEU A 247 19.93 -10.44 3.32
C LEU A 247 18.82 -9.44 3.68
N GLY A 248 17.61 -9.63 3.08
CA GLY A 248 16.46 -8.79 3.34
C GLY A 248 16.59 -7.35 2.82
N TYR A 249 17.62 -7.06 2.00
CA TYR A 249 17.82 -5.71 1.45
C TYR A 249 16.71 -5.28 0.53
N GLU A 250 16.18 -6.19 -0.28
CA GLU A 250 15.04 -5.89 -1.12
C GLU A 250 13.85 -5.42 -0.29
N GLN A 251 13.54 -6.13 0.79
CA GLN A 251 12.50 -5.75 1.73
C GLN A 251 12.82 -4.44 2.45
N ALA A 252 14.08 -4.21 2.81
CA ALA A 252 14.51 -2.97 3.44
C ALA A 252 14.32 -1.78 2.49
N VAL A 253 14.67 -1.91 1.20
CA VAL A 253 14.42 -0.89 0.19
C VAL A 253 12.90 -0.65 0.03
N MET A 254 12.10 -1.69 -0.12
CA MET A 254 10.64 -1.55 -0.22
C MET A 254 10.04 -0.82 0.99
N ARG A 255 10.52 -1.07 2.22
CA ARG A 255 10.07 -0.35 3.41
C ARG A 255 10.43 1.13 3.39
N GLN A 256 11.59 1.48 2.85
CA GLN A 256 11.98 2.88 2.69
C GLN A 256 11.11 3.61 1.67
N THR A 257 10.59 2.92 0.65
CA THR A 257 9.73 3.50 -0.37
C THR A 257 8.25 3.51 0.01
N SER A 258 7.90 3.14 1.24
CA SER A 258 6.52 3.17 1.71
C SER A 258 5.94 4.57 1.66
N GLY A 259 4.75 4.70 1.09
CA GLY A 259 4.02 5.96 1.09
C GLY A 259 3.52 6.39 2.48
N LEU A 260 3.60 5.51 3.47
CA LEU A 260 3.30 5.85 4.86
C LEU A 260 4.32 6.85 5.44
N TRP A 261 5.52 6.92 4.88
CA TRP A 261 6.54 7.90 5.25
C TRP A 261 6.21 9.33 4.83
N ARG A 262 5.20 9.56 4.00
CA ARG A 262 4.71 10.91 3.67
C ARG A 262 4.35 11.73 4.91
N ALA A 263 3.91 11.06 5.97
CA ALA A 263 3.53 11.69 7.25
C ALA A 263 4.69 11.77 8.26
N ASP A 264 5.82 11.11 8.01
CA ASP A 264 6.99 11.07 8.91
C ASP A 264 8.30 11.09 8.13
N GLU A 265 8.67 12.25 7.62
CA GLU A 265 9.91 12.48 6.88
C GLU A 265 11.15 12.16 7.74
N GLN A 266 11.12 12.48 9.04
CA GLN A 266 12.25 12.20 9.93
C GLN A 266 12.46 10.70 10.14
N GLY A 267 11.37 9.95 10.29
CA GLY A 267 11.41 8.50 10.36
C GLY A 267 11.93 7.87 9.07
N ALA A 268 11.52 8.38 7.92
CA ALA A 268 12.04 7.97 6.61
C ALA A 268 13.56 8.14 6.50
N ILE A 269 14.06 9.33 6.84
CA ILE A 269 15.50 9.66 6.81
C ILE A 269 16.27 8.80 7.83
N ALA A 270 15.71 8.55 9.01
CA ALA A 270 16.35 7.69 10.01
C ALA A 270 16.49 6.25 9.52
N LEU A 271 15.44 5.69 8.91
CA LEU A 271 15.48 4.35 8.30
C LEU A 271 16.49 4.27 7.15
N GLU A 272 16.52 5.29 6.28
CA GLU A 272 17.48 5.38 5.16
C GLU A 272 18.93 5.32 5.68
N ARG A 273 19.27 6.10 6.70
CA ARG A 273 20.60 6.12 7.31
C ARG A 273 20.96 4.78 7.94
N GLU A 274 20.03 4.16 8.64
CA GLU A 274 20.24 2.84 9.26
C GLU A 274 20.55 1.77 8.21
N VAL A 275 19.75 1.67 7.16
CA VAL A 275 19.96 0.71 6.07
C VAL A 275 21.28 1.01 5.33
N SER A 276 21.61 2.29 5.10
CA SER A 276 22.88 2.70 4.50
C SER A 276 24.09 2.28 5.34
N SER A 277 24.00 2.48 6.65
CA SER A 277 25.04 2.11 7.60
C SER A 277 25.27 0.59 7.65
N GLN A 278 24.20 -0.19 7.74
CA GLN A 278 24.28 -1.65 7.73
C GLN A 278 24.86 -2.19 6.41
N LEU A 279 24.46 -1.63 5.28
CA LEU A 279 25.01 -2.00 3.98
C LEU A 279 26.50 -1.66 3.88
N ALA A 280 26.92 -0.49 4.39
CA ALA A 280 28.32 -0.09 4.41
C ALA A 280 29.17 -1.01 5.30
N GLU A 281 28.66 -1.41 6.47
CA GLU A 281 29.32 -2.35 7.36
C GLU A 281 29.54 -3.70 6.69
N LEU A 282 28.51 -4.28 6.09
CA LEU A 282 28.60 -5.58 5.42
C LEU A 282 29.51 -5.54 4.20
N THR A 283 29.41 -4.48 3.38
CA THR A 283 30.29 -4.34 2.22
C THR A 283 31.76 -4.14 2.61
N SER A 284 32.06 -3.56 3.79
CA SER A 284 33.42 -3.38 4.29
C SER A 284 34.10 -4.69 4.72
N GLN A 285 33.34 -5.75 4.97
CA GLN A 285 33.85 -7.07 5.31
C GLN A 285 34.45 -7.78 4.09
N VAL A 286 33.99 -7.44 2.87
CA VAL A 286 34.54 -7.97 1.63
C VAL A 286 35.78 -7.17 1.25
N ARG A 287 36.95 -7.79 1.25
CA ARG A 287 38.23 -7.15 0.94
C ARG A 287 38.89 -7.81 -0.25
N VAL A 288 39.48 -6.99 -1.10
CA VAL A 288 40.39 -7.50 -2.14
C VAL A 288 41.74 -7.77 -1.50
N ALA A 289 42.08 -9.05 -1.37
CA ALA A 289 43.38 -9.46 -0.87
C ALA A 289 44.42 -9.32 -2.03
N THR A 290 45.07 -8.17 -2.13
CA THR A 290 46.19 -7.98 -3.06
C THR A 290 47.50 -8.24 -2.30
N THR A 291 48.24 -9.24 -2.69
CA THR A 291 49.62 -9.45 -2.22
C THR A 291 50.58 -8.96 -3.33
N GLY A 292 50.96 -7.69 -3.30
CA GLY A 292 52.02 -7.14 -4.10
C GLY A 292 51.65 -6.19 -5.25
N THR A 293 52.66 -5.61 -5.85
CA THR A 293 52.57 -4.74 -7.02
C THR A 293 52.64 -5.61 -8.29
N PHE A 294 51.68 -5.53 -9.17
CA PHE A 294 51.69 -6.24 -10.45
C PHE A 294 52.22 -5.29 -11.52
N THR A 295 53.29 -5.68 -12.21
CA THR A 295 53.77 -4.99 -13.40
C THR A 295 53.22 -5.71 -14.61
N LEU A 296 52.46 -4.99 -15.43
CA LEU A 296 51.93 -5.53 -16.70
C LEU A 296 53.02 -5.37 -17.78
N PRO A 297 53.39 -6.46 -18.44
CA PRO A 297 54.45 -6.39 -19.49
C PRO A 297 53.95 -5.86 -20.84
N GLY A 298 52.70 -5.39 -20.92
CA GLY A 298 52.09 -4.86 -22.16
C GLY A 298 50.79 -4.13 -21.86
N ASP A 299 50.11 -3.64 -22.92
CA ASP A 299 48.91 -2.84 -22.84
C ASP A 299 47.65 -3.61 -22.37
N THR A 300 47.74 -4.93 -22.28
CA THR A 300 46.64 -5.81 -21.79
C THR A 300 47.19 -6.97 -20.99
N GLY A 301 46.57 -7.31 -19.89
CA GLY A 301 46.93 -8.45 -19.03
C GLY A 301 45.77 -8.90 -18.16
N ARG A 302 45.80 -10.19 -17.71
CA ARG A 302 44.88 -10.71 -16.68
C ARG A 302 45.57 -10.63 -15.34
N ILE A 303 44.98 -9.94 -14.40
CA ILE A 303 45.47 -9.86 -13.02
C ILE A 303 44.58 -10.78 -12.18
N PRO A 304 45.16 -11.80 -11.50
CA PRO A 304 44.40 -12.58 -10.54
C PRO A 304 44.09 -11.71 -9.32
N VAL A 305 42.82 -11.62 -8.95
CA VAL A 305 42.34 -10.89 -7.77
C VAL A 305 41.73 -11.90 -6.82
N THR A 306 42.23 -11.96 -5.59
CA THR A 306 41.66 -12.77 -4.53
C THR A 306 40.72 -11.89 -3.69
N VAL A 307 39.48 -12.31 -3.55
CA VAL A 307 38.53 -11.67 -2.66
C VAL A 307 38.46 -12.49 -1.38
N ALA A 308 38.63 -11.84 -0.26
CA ALA A 308 38.46 -12.45 1.06
C ALA A 308 37.22 -11.85 1.74
N ASN A 309 36.45 -12.71 2.34
CA ASN A 309 35.28 -12.37 3.16
C ASN A 309 35.51 -12.92 4.59
#